data_85a9392e28f9bdd79c90909026b7339a
#
_entry.id   85a9392e28f9bdd79c90909026b7339a
#
_cell.length_a   1.000
_cell.length_b   1.000
_cell.length_c   1.000
_cell.angle_alpha   90.00
_cell.angle_beta   90.00
_cell.angle_gamma   90.00
#
_symmetry.space_group_name_H-M   'P 1'
#
loop_
_entity.id
_entity.type
_entity.pdbx_description
1 polymer ?
#
loop_
_entity_poly.entity_id
_entity_poly.type
_entity_poly.pdbx_seq_one_letter_code
_entity_poly.pdbx_strand_id
1 'polypeptide(L)'
;MHTITLNPDVTPSHESATLAINLKARALRQQGENIIHFGFGESPFPVPLAIQAALKLHADKHSYKPGQGLPELRDAVSEYFQHEFNYDVEAEQIFIGSGSTEFYSIYCLL
;
A
#
# COMPACT_ATOMS: atom_id res chain seq x y z
N MET A 1 3.09 -32.27 -22.77
CA MET A 1 2.45 -31.28 -21.88
C MET A 1 3.29 -31.23 -20.61
N HIS A 2 4.02 -30.13 -20.35
CA HIS A 2 4.84 -30.05 -19.12
C HIS A 2 3.93 -29.67 -17.97
N THR A 3 3.86 -30.55 -16.97
CA THR A 3 3.14 -30.28 -15.71
C THR A 3 4.03 -29.38 -14.85
N ILE A 4 3.56 -28.18 -14.55
CA ILE A 4 4.25 -27.29 -13.62
C ILE A 4 3.90 -27.77 -12.20
N THR A 5 4.91 -28.21 -11.46
CA THR A 5 4.74 -28.56 -10.04
C THR A 5 5.01 -27.31 -9.22
N LEU A 6 3.98 -26.82 -8.52
CA LEU A 6 4.12 -25.69 -7.60
C LEU A 6 4.79 -26.15 -6.30
N ASN A 7 5.47 -25.21 -5.62
CA ASN A 7 5.99 -25.45 -4.29
C ASN A 7 4.84 -25.87 -3.36
N PRO A 8 4.96 -27.00 -2.63
CA PRO A 8 3.90 -27.48 -1.72
C PRO A 8 3.48 -26.45 -0.68
N ASP A 9 4.38 -25.57 -0.26
CA ASP A 9 4.10 -24.51 0.72
C ASP A 9 3.21 -23.39 0.16
N VAL A 10 3.12 -23.25 -1.18
CA VAL A 10 2.28 -22.28 -1.87
C VAL A 10 0.92 -22.84 -2.27
N THR A 11 0.83 -24.17 -2.39
CA THR A 11 -0.38 -24.86 -2.86
C THR A 11 -1.61 -24.67 -1.95
N PRO A 12 -1.50 -24.53 -0.60
CA PRO A 12 -2.64 -24.26 0.27
C PRO A 12 -2.94 -22.78 0.47
N SER A 13 -2.36 -21.86 -0.31
CA SER A 13 -2.70 -20.44 -0.17
C SER A 13 -4.17 -20.20 -0.46
N HIS A 14 -4.90 -19.76 0.57
CA HIS A 14 -6.29 -19.35 0.45
C HIS A 14 -6.37 -17.90 -0.03
N GLU A 15 -7.39 -17.61 -0.83
CA GLU A 15 -7.72 -16.23 -1.18
C GLU A 15 -7.90 -15.40 0.11
N SER A 16 -7.39 -14.18 0.12
CA SER A 16 -7.57 -13.27 1.25
C SER A 16 -9.07 -13.11 1.56
N ALA A 17 -9.47 -13.44 2.79
CA ALA A 17 -10.86 -13.33 3.23
C ALA A 17 -11.42 -11.91 3.01
N THR A 18 -10.59 -10.88 3.16
CA THR A 18 -10.95 -9.48 2.93
C THR A 18 -11.25 -9.20 1.46
N LEU A 19 -10.44 -9.75 0.54
CA LEU A 19 -10.69 -9.63 -0.91
C LEU A 19 -11.96 -10.39 -1.31
N ALA A 20 -12.17 -11.60 -0.80
CA ALA A 20 -13.35 -12.39 -1.08
C ALA A 20 -14.65 -11.69 -0.63
N ILE A 21 -14.66 -11.08 0.57
CA ILE A 21 -15.78 -10.28 1.06
C ILE A 21 -16.07 -9.08 0.15
N ASN A 22 -15.04 -8.40 -0.31
CA ASN A 22 -15.17 -7.26 -1.19
C ASN A 22 -15.76 -7.64 -2.57
N LEU A 23 -15.26 -8.72 -3.16
CA LEU A 23 -15.80 -9.26 -4.41
C LEU A 23 -17.27 -9.65 -4.28
N LYS A 24 -17.63 -10.29 -3.17
CA LYS A 24 -19.03 -10.66 -2.87
C LYS A 24 -19.92 -9.42 -2.72
N ALA A 25 -19.48 -8.41 -1.98
CA ALA A 25 -20.22 -7.17 -1.81
C ALA A 25 -20.45 -6.46 -3.15
N ARG A 26 -19.42 -6.44 -4.00
CA ARG A 26 -19.51 -5.86 -5.35
C ARG A 26 -20.51 -6.59 -6.23
N ALA A 27 -20.47 -7.93 -6.22
CA ALA A 27 -21.39 -8.77 -6.99
C ALA A 27 -22.86 -8.56 -6.57
N LEU A 28 -23.14 -8.49 -5.24
CA LEU A 28 -24.48 -8.24 -4.72
C LEU A 28 -24.99 -6.86 -5.10
N ARG A 29 -24.15 -5.81 -5.06
CA ARG A 29 -24.53 -4.47 -5.54
C ARG A 29 -24.89 -4.46 -7.03
N GLN A 30 -24.17 -5.22 -7.86
CA GLN A 30 -24.50 -5.35 -9.30
C GLN A 30 -25.85 -6.05 -9.52
N GLN A 31 -26.32 -6.84 -8.57
CA GLN A 31 -27.64 -7.48 -8.57
C GLN A 31 -28.76 -6.56 -8.04
N GLY A 32 -28.41 -5.32 -7.65
CA GLY A 32 -29.37 -4.33 -7.13
C GLY A 32 -29.54 -4.37 -5.60
N GLU A 33 -28.76 -5.19 -4.90
CA GLU A 33 -28.83 -5.25 -3.44
C GLU A 33 -28.21 -4.00 -2.78
N ASN A 34 -28.88 -3.47 -1.75
CA ASN A 34 -28.37 -2.37 -0.98
C ASN A 34 -27.37 -2.87 0.09
N ILE A 35 -26.09 -2.92 -0.25
CA ILE A 35 -25.05 -3.43 0.63
C ILE A 35 -24.31 -2.28 1.31
N ILE A 36 -24.38 -2.24 2.64
CA ILE A 36 -23.53 -1.39 3.49
C ILE A 36 -22.23 -2.15 3.74
N HIS A 37 -21.10 -1.61 3.24
CA HIS A 37 -19.83 -2.31 3.21
C HIS A 37 -18.83 -1.72 4.20
N PHE A 38 -18.38 -2.55 5.15
CA PHE A 38 -17.38 -2.23 6.17
C PHE A 38 -16.10 -3.10 6.05
N GLY A 39 -15.90 -3.75 4.91
CA GLY A 39 -14.81 -4.72 4.73
C GLY A 39 -13.45 -4.11 4.44
N PHE A 40 -13.38 -2.82 4.08
CA PHE A 40 -12.13 -2.10 3.86
C PHE A 40 -12.11 -0.78 4.62
N GLY A 41 -10.94 -0.45 5.16
CA GLY A 41 -10.65 0.85 5.76
C GLY A 41 -10.20 1.87 4.70
N GLU A 42 -11.01 2.09 3.67
CA GLU A 42 -10.73 3.10 2.64
C GLU A 42 -11.27 4.46 3.09
N SER A 43 -10.50 5.51 2.82
CA SER A 43 -10.97 6.88 3.05
C SER A 43 -12.15 7.20 2.13
N PRO A 44 -13.28 7.71 2.65
CA PRO A 44 -14.40 8.15 1.82
C PRO A 44 -14.13 9.49 1.13
N PHE A 45 -13.07 10.18 1.50
CA PHE A 45 -12.72 11.48 0.96
C PHE A 45 -11.91 11.34 -0.34
N PRO A 46 -12.11 12.23 -1.32
CA PRO A 46 -11.31 12.25 -2.53
C PRO A 46 -9.85 12.60 -2.21
N VAL A 47 -8.93 12.15 -3.07
CA VAL A 47 -7.53 12.55 -2.96
C VAL A 47 -7.40 14.07 -3.04
N PRO A 48 -6.70 14.74 -2.12
CA PRO A 48 -6.50 16.18 -2.14
C PRO A 48 -5.96 16.69 -3.47
N LEU A 49 -6.45 17.85 -3.93
CA LEU A 49 -6.06 18.42 -5.23
C LEU A 49 -4.57 18.67 -5.36
N ALA A 50 -3.89 19.05 -4.27
CA ALA A 50 -2.44 19.23 -4.25
C ALA A 50 -1.69 17.93 -4.59
N ILE A 51 -2.14 16.80 -4.05
CA ILE A 51 -1.55 15.47 -4.34
C ILE A 51 -1.80 15.08 -5.79
N GLN A 52 -3.01 15.30 -6.31
CA GLN A 52 -3.33 15.03 -7.70
C GLN A 52 -2.49 15.89 -8.66
N ALA A 53 -2.27 17.17 -8.33
CA ALA A 53 -1.44 18.08 -9.12
C ALA A 53 0.03 17.62 -9.12
N ALA A 54 0.56 17.25 -7.96
CA ALA A 54 1.94 16.75 -7.84
C ALA A 54 2.14 15.44 -8.63
N LEU A 55 1.18 14.51 -8.58
CA LEU A 55 1.23 13.28 -9.37
C LEU A 55 1.27 13.58 -10.88
N LYS A 56 0.43 14.48 -11.36
CA LYS A 56 0.41 14.89 -12.78
C LYS A 56 1.73 15.55 -13.20
N LEU A 57 2.29 16.41 -12.34
CA LEU A 57 3.56 17.10 -12.60
C LEU A 57 4.75 16.15 -12.71
N HIS A 58 4.68 15.01 -12.03
CA HIS A 58 5.78 14.05 -11.93
C HIS A 58 5.49 12.71 -12.63
N ALA A 59 4.42 12.63 -13.43
CA ALA A 59 4.00 11.40 -14.10
C ALA A 59 5.02 10.85 -15.11
N ASP A 60 5.91 11.70 -15.63
CA ASP A 60 6.99 11.35 -16.56
C ASP A 60 8.25 10.80 -15.87
N LYS A 61 8.35 10.90 -14.56
CA LYS A 61 9.52 10.44 -13.79
C LYS A 61 9.50 8.93 -13.61
N HIS A 62 10.21 8.20 -14.48
CA HIS A 62 10.24 6.74 -14.53
C HIS A 62 11.56 6.10 -14.09
N SER A 63 12.57 6.89 -13.70
CA SER A 63 13.88 6.37 -13.29
C SER A 63 13.82 5.59 -11.97
N TYR A 64 14.69 4.60 -11.81
CA TYR A 64 14.86 3.91 -10.53
C TYR A 64 15.21 4.88 -9.41
N LYS A 65 14.72 4.59 -8.24
CA LYS A 65 14.96 5.38 -7.02
C LYS A 65 15.85 4.59 -6.05
N PRO A 66 16.50 5.26 -5.08
CA PRO A 66 17.21 4.56 -4.01
C PRO A 66 16.29 3.55 -3.31
N GLY A 67 16.82 2.37 -2.95
CA GLY A 67 16.02 1.31 -2.30
C GLY A 67 15.38 1.74 -0.97
N GLN A 68 15.99 2.70 -0.28
CA GLN A 68 15.44 3.28 0.96
C GLN A 68 14.37 4.37 0.70
N GLY A 69 14.19 4.78 -0.54
CA GLY A 69 13.31 5.89 -0.93
C GLY A 69 14.08 7.18 -1.22
N LEU A 70 13.39 8.16 -1.77
CA LEU A 70 13.95 9.46 -2.09
C LEU A 70 14.42 10.17 -0.81
N PRO A 71 15.66 10.70 -0.76
CA PRO A 71 16.16 11.44 0.39
C PRO A 71 15.23 12.60 0.78
N GLU A 72 14.79 13.40 -0.19
CA GLU A 72 13.92 14.55 0.03
C GLU A 72 12.57 14.16 0.66
N LEU A 73 12.06 12.97 0.36
CA LEU A 73 10.83 12.47 0.99
C LEU A 73 11.09 12.00 2.43
N ARG A 74 12.25 11.37 2.69
CA ARG A 74 12.64 10.96 4.04
C ARG A 74 12.87 12.15 4.96
N ASP A 75 13.53 13.20 4.45
CA ASP A 75 13.71 14.47 5.16
C ASP A 75 12.35 15.09 5.52
N ALA A 76 11.42 15.17 4.54
CA ALA A 76 10.08 15.70 4.76
C ALA A 76 9.27 14.86 5.78
N VAL A 77 9.44 13.54 5.82
CA VAL A 77 8.81 12.67 6.82
C VAL A 77 9.42 12.92 8.20
N SER A 78 10.74 13.05 8.31
CA SER A 78 11.43 13.40 9.56
C SER A 78 10.90 14.73 10.13
N GLU A 79 10.89 15.78 9.32
CA GLU A 79 10.34 17.09 9.70
C GLU A 79 8.87 17.01 10.14
N TYR A 80 8.05 16.23 9.43
CA TYR A 80 6.66 16.03 9.78
C TYR A 80 6.48 15.38 11.16
N PHE A 81 7.24 14.32 11.45
CA PHE A 81 7.19 13.66 12.75
C PHE A 81 7.64 14.59 13.88
N GLN A 82 8.68 15.37 13.65
CA GLN A 82 9.13 16.36 14.63
C GLN A 82 8.08 17.43 14.89
N HIS A 83 7.47 17.97 13.81
CA HIS A 83 6.50 19.06 13.92
C HIS A 83 5.16 18.61 14.54
N GLU A 84 4.58 17.50 14.06
CA GLU A 84 3.24 17.08 14.44
C GLU A 84 3.20 16.27 15.74
N PHE A 85 4.26 15.52 16.03
CA PHE A 85 4.29 14.58 17.15
C PHE A 85 5.38 14.89 18.18
N ASN A 86 6.20 15.91 17.95
CA ASN A 86 7.41 16.20 18.74
C ASN A 86 8.27 14.94 18.93
N TYR A 87 8.38 14.16 17.87
CA TYR A 87 9.12 12.92 17.82
C TYR A 87 10.29 13.04 16.84
N ASP A 88 11.49 12.87 17.36
CA ASP A 88 12.72 12.99 16.62
C ASP A 88 13.07 11.64 15.97
N VAL A 89 13.11 11.61 14.64
CA VAL A 89 13.49 10.46 13.84
C VAL A 89 14.40 10.93 12.71
N GLU A 90 15.59 10.37 12.63
CA GLU A 90 16.56 10.71 11.59
C GLU A 90 16.10 10.17 10.22
N ALA A 91 16.36 10.92 9.15
CA ALA A 91 15.99 10.52 7.79
C ALA A 91 16.59 9.16 7.38
N GLU A 92 17.74 8.79 7.94
CA GLU A 92 18.41 7.50 7.75
C GLU A 92 17.64 6.33 8.35
N GLN A 93 16.78 6.57 9.32
CA GLN A 93 15.93 5.56 9.97
C GLN A 93 14.60 5.34 9.22
N ILE A 94 14.33 6.14 8.19
CA ILE A 94 13.08 6.12 7.43
C ILE A 94 13.27 5.32 6.14
N PHE A 95 12.36 4.37 5.91
CA PHE A 95 12.23 3.61 4.67
C PHE A 95 10.89 3.90 4.01
N ILE A 96 10.91 4.15 2.72
CA ILE A 96 9.72 4.41 1.91
C ILE A 96 9.44 3.19 1.04
N GLY A 97 8.28 2.58 1.23
CA GLY A 97 7.83 1.42 0.45
C GLY A 97 6.42 1.63 -0.11
N SER A 98 5.93 0.64 -0.84
CA SER A 98 4.61 0.68 -1.46
C SER A 98 3.45 0.44 -0.48
N GLY A 99 3.78 0.04 0.75
CA GLY A 99 2.83 -0.17 1.85
C GLY A 99 3.44 -0.94 3.00
N SER A 100 2.81 -0.89 4.17
CA SER A 100 3.32 -1.54 5.40
C SER A 100 3.46 -3.06 5.28
N THR A 101 2.63 -3.72 4.48
CA THR A 101 2.67 -5.17 4.26
C THR A 101 4.00 -5.63 3.66
N GLU A 102 4.62 -4.82 2.80
CA GLU A 102 5.94 -5.08 2.24
C GLU A 102 7.00 -5.21 3.34
N PHE A 103 7.01 -4.30 4.30
CA PHE A 103 7.96 -4.30 5.40
C PHE A 103 7.76 -5.49 6.35
N TYR A 104 6.51 -5.87 6.63
CA TYR A 104 6.22 -7.08 7.40
C TYR A 104 6.76 -8.34 6.70
N SER A 105 6.62 -8.44 5.39
CA SER A 105 7.12 -9.58 4.63
C SER A 105 8.65 -9.68 4.70
N ILE A 106 9.35 -8.55 4.58
CA ILE A 106 10.82 -8.49 4.69
C ILE A 106 11.27 -8.85 6.11
N TYR A 107 10.61 -8.31 7.13
CA TYR A 107 10.95 -8.55 8.53
C TYR A 107 10.78 -10.03 8.94
N CYS A 108 9.77 -10.72 8.40
CA CYS A 108 9.55 -12.15 8.65
C CYS A 108 10.55 -13.07 7.93
N LEU A 109 11.34 -12.55 6.98
CA LEU A 109 12.36 -13.31 6.25
C LEU A 109 13.77 -13.14 6.84
N LEU A 110 13.97 -12.24 7.79
CA LEU A 110 15.23 -12.01 8.52
C LEU A 110 15.25 -12.76 9.84
#